data_39c92490b52c6e54fdac00fb8eb447d5
#
_entry.id   39c92490b52c6e54fdac00fb8eb447d5
#
_cell.length_a   1.000
_cell.length_b   1.000
_cell.length_c   1.000
_cell.angle_alpha   90.00
_cell.angle_beta   90.00
_cell.angle_gamma   90.00
#
_symmetry.space_group_name_H-M   'P 1'
#
loop_
_entity.id
_entity.type
_entity.pdbx_description
1 polymer ?
#
loop_
_entity_poly.entity_id
_entity_poly.type
_entity_poly.pdbx_seq_one_letter_code
_entity_poly.pdbx_strand_id
1 'polypeptide(L)'
;MANRYWVGGTATWDGTAGTKWALTSGGAGGQAVPTSADTVFFDANSGANTVTIGSGTAVCSTLTMTGFTGTLAFGSNSITLAGTNLIYTGATTFSVTGTPLMLCTNSSSSARTITPSATTEANAISFNISAGTGNINPNGSFKNIDFTGFSGTLLNSGKTIYGSLTLSSSMTATDGANTTTLGSTLVQQNITSNGITFGGPITINGTQTVQLQDALTLTSSRTLTLTSGTLDLNSKTLTTGIFSSSNSNTRAITFGTGNITLTGNAAAILNCPTATNFTYTGTPTINCTYSGSTGTRGINTSTATSFIPNINVTAGSDNVNFASGNLVGSVNFTGFTGTYTNVQISVYGNWTYNTGMTTVTGTGTIGFTGTSGTQQITTNGVVSNFQMTVNGGSIVQLQDNLTIDSTHQLALTLGTLDANNKNVSVGIFSSNNSNVRTLLMGSGTWTLTGTGNVWNIVTSTNITLTPSTSTIVFNGSNIGTFNGGGKTYYNLTQSSSNALTISGSNTFNTISNTVSPTTITFGANTTQNVSTFNVNGTAGNLVTINSSTSGTQATLTSPGTILNSVKYVSLKDNNATGGIWQAPSNYGNVIVSNVTGWFT
;
A
#
# COMPACT_ATOMS: atom_id res chain seq x y z
N MET A 1 -45.93 -23.98 29.35
CA MET A 1 -45.71 -23.07 28.22
C MET A 1 -47.07 -22.63 27.72
N ALA A 2 -47.45 -21.39 27.93
CA ALA A 2 -48.72 -20.86 27.48
C ALA A 2 -48.51 -19.66 26.57
N ASN A 3 -49.46 -19.41 25.68
CA ASN A 3 -49.46 -18.19 24.87
C ASN A 3 -50.06 -17.06 25.71
N ARG A 4 -49.45 -15.89 25.66
CA ARG A 4 -49.90 -14.67 26.33
C ARG A 4 -49.97 -13.54 25.31
N TYR A 5 -51.18 -13.08 25.01
CA TYR A 5 -51.45 -12.00 24.09
C TYR A 5 -51.71 -10.72 24.87
N TRP A 6 -51.06 -9.63 24.48
CA TRP A 6 -51.31 -8.33 25.07
C TRP A 6 -52.64 -7.76 24.59
N VAL A 7 -53.54 -7.50 25.55
CA VAL A 7 -54.86 -6.90 25.32
C VAL A 7 -55.10 -5.71 26.27
N GLY A 8 -54.06 -5.31 27.01
CA GLY A 8 -54.16 -4.32 28.08
C GLY A 8 -54.22 -2.85 27.63
N GLY A 9 -54.25 -2.59 26.34
CA GLY A 9 -54.22 -1.22 25.84
C GLY A 9 -52.93 -0.47 26.25
N THR A 10 -53.06 0.82 26.60
CA THR A 10 -51.96 1.60 27.18
C THR A 10 -51.82 1.27 28.66
N ALA A 11 -50.85 0.44 28.98
CA ALA A 11 -50.61 -0.04 30.36
C ALA A 11 -49.14 -0.48 30.54
N THR A 12 -48.79 -0.83 31.80
CA THR A 12 -47.46 -1.35 32.15
C THR A 12 -47.44 -2.87 32.11
N TRP A 13 -46.49 -3.47 31.42
CA TRP A 13 -46.11 -4.88 31.58
C TRP A 13 -45.31 -5.00 32.86
N ASP A 14 -45.99 -5.27 33.95
CA ASP A 14 -45.47 -5.45 35.31
C ASP A 14 -45.87 -6.81 35.90
N GLY A 15 -45.66 -7.02 37.19
CA GLY A 15 -46.00 -8.24 37.89
C GLY A 15 -47.50 -8.41 38.18
N THR A 16 -48.39 -7.49 37.79
CA THR A 16 -49.81 -7.56 38.01
C THR A 16 -50.57 -8.04 36.77
N ALA A 17 -51.42 -9.04 36.92
CA ALA A 17 -52.19 -9.60 35.82
C ALA A 17 -53.23 -8.59 35.29
N GLY A 18 -54.12 -8.13 36.14
CA GLY A 18 -55.21 -7.25 35.73
C GLY A 18 -55.97 -7.82 34.54
N THR A 19 -56.32 -6.95 33.58
CA THR A 19 -56.97 -7.32 32.32
C THR A 19 -56.00 -7.32 31.12
N LYS A 20 -54.69 -7.34 31.37
CA LYS A 20 -53.69 -7.07 30.36
C LYS A 20 -53.39 -8.24 29.41
N TRP A 21 -53.63 -9.47 29.86
CA TRP A 21 -53.24 -10.69 29.18
C TRP A 21 -54.41 -11.59 28.81
N ALA A 22 -54.38 -12.13 27.59
CA ALA A 22 -55.32 -13.12 27.08
C ALA A 22 -54.60 -14.40 26.62
N LEU A 23 -55.33 -15.53 26.45
CA LEU A 23 -54.79 -16.77 25.88
C LEU A 23 -54.87 -16.83 24.36
N THR A 24 -55.65 -15.95 23.76
CA THR A 24 -55.82 -15.83 22.29
C THR A 24 -55.73 -14.38 21.88
N SER A 25 -55.38 -14.13 20.62
CA SER A 25 -55.33 -12.79 20.01
C SER A 25 -56.69 -12.07 20.15
N GLY A 26 -56.68 -10.87 20.72
CA GLY A 26 -57.89 -10.09 20.98
C GLY A 26 -58.89 -10.74 21.97
N GLY A 27 -58.52 -11.79 22.65
CA GLY A 27 -59.37 -12.50 23.60
C GLY A 27 -59.61 -11.72 24.89
N ALA A 28 -60.45 -12.29 25.79
CA ALA A 28 -60.73 -11.68 27.08
C ALA A 28 -59.49 -11.64 27.96
N GLY A 29 -59.22 -10.44 28.50
CA GLY A 29 -58.15 -10.26 29.49
C GLY A 29 -58.42 -10.95 30.81
N GLY A 30 -57.52 -10.86 31.76
CA GLY A 30 -57.62 -11.47 33.08
C GLY A 30 -56.78 -12.72 33.28
N GLN A 31 -55.93 -13.03 32.34
CA GLN A 31 -54.98 -14.14 32.44
C GLN A 31 -53.74 -13.76 33.25
N ALA A 32 -53.07 -14.76 33.80
CA ALA A 32 -51.83 -14.54 34.55
C ALA A 32 -50.74 -13.85 33.71
N VAL A 33 -49.87 -13.08 34.36
CA VAL A 33 -48.70 -12.48 33.74
C VAL A 33 -47.81 -13.54 33.10
N PRO A 34 -47.11 -13.22 32.01
CA PRO A 34 -46.14 -14.13 31.40
C PRO A 34 -45.05 -14.52 32.41
N THR A 35 -44.59 -15.76 32.30
CA THR A 35 -43.44 -16.32 33.00
C THR A 35 -42.33 -16.63 32.01
N SER A 36 -41.13 -17.00 32.51
CA SER A 36 -39.99 -17.45 31.70
C SER A 36 -40.30 -18.67 30.80
N ALA A 37 -41.43 -19.33 31.00
CA ALA A 37 -41.87 -20.46 30.19
C ALA A 37 -42.88 -20.09 29.10
N ASP A 38 -43.42 -18.89 29.09
CA ASP A 38 -44.52 -18.49 28.22
C ASP A 38 -44.07 -17.76 26.94
N THR A 39 -44.82 -17.92 25.87
CA THR A 39 -44.65 -17.14 24.63
C THR A 39 -45.52 -15.90 24.72
N VAL A 40 -44.92 -14.73 24.53
CA VAL A 40 -45.60 -13.43 24.51
C VAL A 40 -45.81 -12.97 23.08
N PHE A 41 -47.02 -12.47 22.81
CA PHE A 41 -47.44 -11.93 21.54
C PHE A 41 -47.90 -10.47 21.70
N PHE A 42 -47.26 -9.60 20.92
CA PHE A 42 -47.79 -8.30 20.52
C PHE A 42 -48.20 -8.40 19.05
N ASP A 43 -49.46 -8.36 18.73
CA ASP A 43 -49.99 -8.54 17.39
C ASP A 43 -50.89 -7.36 16.95
N ALA A 44 -51.57 -7.47 15.82
CA ALA A 44 -52.45 -6.41 15.33
C ALA A 44 -53.58 -6.07 16.33
N ASN A 45 -54.08 -7.05 17.11
CA ASN A 45 -55.10 -6.83 18.12
C ASN A 45 -54.56 -6.24 19.43
N SER A 46 -53.23 -6.15 19.58
CA SER A 46 -52.63 -5.38 20.68
C SER A 46 -52.68 -3.85 20.41
N GLY A 47 -53.03 -3.47 19.18
CA GLY A 47 -53.29 -2.06 18.76
C GLY A 47 -52.08 -1.15 18.74
N ALA A 48 -52.34 0.15 18.49
CA ALA A 48 -51.33 1.20 18.47
C ALA A 48 -51.13 1.82 19.87
N ASN A 49 -51.05 1.00 20.90
CA ASN A 49 -50.98 1.42 22.28
C ASN A 49 -49.55 1.53 22.80
N THR A 50 -49.35 2.29 23.87
CA THR A 50 -48.07 2.36 24.56
C THR A 50 -47.98 1.31 25.66
N VAL A 51 -47.07 0.37 25.51
CA VAL A 51 -46.78 -0.64 26.55
C VAL A 51 -45.52 -0.21 27.29
N THR A 52 -45.68 0.19 28.54
CA THR A 52 -44.57 0.53 29.42
C THR A 52 -43.92 -0.73 29.97
N ILE A 53 -42.61 -0.87 29.91
CA ILE A 53 -41.91 -2.03 30.45
C ILE A 53 -41.64 -1.79 31.94
N GLY A 54 -42.20 -2.67 32.78
CA GLY A 54 -42.04 -2.62 34.23
C GLY A 54 -40.67 -3.13 34.70
N SER A 55 -40.22 -2.62 35.83
CA SER A 55 -38.91 -2.96 36.40
C SER A 55 -38.85 -4.45 36.81
N GLY A 56 -37.94 -5.21 36.18
CA GLY A 56 -37.60 -6.58 36.54
C GLY A 56 -38.69 -7.62 36.36
N THR A 57 -39.85 -7.28 35.77
CA THR A 57 -41.03 -8.14 35.71
C THR A 57 -41.44 -8.55 34.29
N ALA A 58 -40.92 -7.87 33.27
CA ALA A 58 -41.18 -8.23 31.88
C ALA A 58 -40.28 -9.41 31.47
N VAL A 59 -40.85 -10.62 31.57
CA VAL A 59 -40.13 -11.86 31.29
C VAL A 59 -40.98 -12.77 30.40
N CYS A 60 -40.33 -13.49 29.46
CA CYS A 60 -40.98 -14.51 28.63
C CYS A 60 -39.94 -15.54 28.13
N SER A 61 -40.41 -16.66 27.59
CA SER A 61 -39.61 -17.62 26.85
C SER A 61 -39.25 -17.07 25.47
N THR A 62 -40.28 -16.67 24.71
CA THR A 62 -40.19 -16.07 23.37
C THR A 62 -41.05 -14.84 23.27
N LEU A 63 -40.65 -13.90 22.41
CA LEU A 63 -41.41 -12.69 22.11
C LEU A 63 -41.69 -12.59 20.62
N THR A 64 -42.94 -12.49 20.24
CA THR A 64 -43.39 -12.29 18.86
C THR A 64 -44.15 -10.98 18.74
N MET A 65 -43.79 -10.14 17.79
CA MET A 65 -44.36 -8.79 17.62
C MET A 65 -44.97 -8.59 16.22
N THR A 66 -45.52 -9.63 15.62
CA THR A 66 -46.05 -9.58 14.24
C THR A 66 -47.34 -8.76 14.20
N GLY A 67 -47.34 -7.66 13.44
CA GLY A 67 -48.51 -6.79 13.26
C GLY A 67 -48.72 -5.75 14.38
N PHE A 68 -47.86 -5.67 15.37
CA PHE A 68 -47.92 -4.64 16.41
C PHE A 68 -47.51 -3.27 15.83
N THR A 69 -48.31 -2.25 16.07
CA THR A 69 -48.09 -0.88 15.59
C THR A 69 -47.91 0.14 16.71
N GLY A 70 -47.87 -0.34 17.96
CA GLY A 70 -47.75 0.50 19.14
C GLY A 70 -46.33 0.88 19.51
N THR A 71 -46.16 1.36 20.74
CA THR A 71 -44.88 1.75 21.31
C THR A 71 -44.51 0.85 22.49
N LEU A 72 -43.28 0.34 22.50
CA LEU A 72 -42.67 -0.23 23.71
C LEU A 72 -41.84 0.85 24.41
N ALA A 73 -42.31 1.29 25.56
CA ALA A 73 -41.66 2.32 26.38
C ALA A 73 -40.80 1.63 27.45
N PHE A 74 -39.50 1.49 27.19
CA PHE A 74 -38.56 0.80 28.08
C PHE A 74 -38.15 1.65 29.30
N GLY A 75 -38.12 2.98 29.17
CA GLY A 75 -37.47 3.79 30.18
C GLY A 75 -36.00 3.33 30.36
N SER A 76 -35.66 2.88 31.57
CA SER A 76 -34.37 2.22 31.89
C SER A 76 -34.53 0.71 32.14
N ASN A 77 -35.67 0.13 31.81
CA ASN A 77 -36.00 -1.27 32.07
C ASN A 77 -35.65 -2.15 30.86
N SER A 78 -35.73 -3.48 31.06
CA SER A 78 -35.45 -4.49 30.04
C SER A 78 -36.51 -5.56 29.98
N ILE A 79 -36.61 -6.28 28.86
CA ILE A 79 -37.38 -7.51 28.72
C ILE A 79 -36.38 -8.67 28.80
N THR A 80 -36.67 -9.65 29.69
CA THR A 80 -35.88 -10.87 29.80
C THR A 80 -36.45 -11.97 28.90
N LEU A 81 -35.62 -12.48 28.00
CA LEU A 81 -35.89 -13.62 27.14
C LEU A 81 -35.17 -14.84 27.72
N ALA A 82 -35.91 -15.73 28.36
CA ALA A 82 -35.35 -16.85 29.13
C ALA A 82 -35.54 -18.22 28.47
N GLY A 83 -36.15 -18.27 27.29
CA GLY A 83 -36.47 -19.53 26.60
C GLY A 83 -35.25 -20.26 26.04
N THR A 84 -35.43 -21.60 25.89
CA THR A 84 -34.41 -22.45 25.26
C THR A 84 -34.27 -22.22 23.78
N ASN A 85 -35.35 -21.83 23.11
CA ASN A 85 -35.35 -21.37 21.73
C ASN A 85 -35.67 -19.87 21.75
N LEU A 86 -34.64 -19.07 21.65
CA LEU A 86 -34.81 -17.63 21.60
C LEU A 86 -35.33 -17.24 20.22
N ILE A 87 -36.64 -17.00 20.13
CA ILE A 87 -37.25 -16.43 18.93
C ILE A 87 -37.73 -15.03 19.29
N TYR A 88 -37.19 -14.05 18.61
CA TYR A 88 -37.72 -12.71 18.60
C TYR A 88 -38.02 -12.34 17.15
N THR A 89 -39.28 -12.08 16.86
CA THR A 89 -39.71 -11.55 15.58
C THR A 89 -40.32 -10.18 15.81
N GLY A 90 -39.63 -9.13 15.37
CA GLY A 90 -40.09 -7.77 15.52
C GLY A 90 -41.17 -7.39 14.51
N ALA A 91 -42.00 -6.42 14.85
CA ALA A 91 -42.88 -5.75 13.90
C ALA A 91 -42.12 -4.67 13.13
N THR A 92 -42.55 -4.37 11.90
CA THR A 92 -41.95 -3.37 11.06
C THR A 92 -42.41 -1.94 11.36
N THR A 93 -43.47 -1.79 12.14
CA THR A 93 -44.21 -0.51 12.32
C THR A 93 -44.31 -0.05 13.78
N PHE A 94 -43.66 -0.71 14.70
CA PHE A 94 -43.68 -0.31 16.12
C PHE A 94 -42.61 0.77 16.42
N SER A 95 -42.80 1.47 17.54
CA SER A 95 -41.82 2.43 18.07
C SER A 95 -41.26 1.93 19.40
N VAL A 96 -40.04 2.38 19.72
CA VAL A 96 -39.43 2.18 21.03
C VAL A 96 -39.01 3.50 21.65
N THR A 97 -39.07 3.60 22.97
CA THR A 97 -38.57 4.77 23.70
C THR A 97 -37.77 4.35 24.93
N GLY A 98 -36.89 5.24 25.40
CA GLY A 98 -35.98 4.96 26.51
C GLY A 98 -34.70 4.25 26.03
N THR A 99 -34.18 3.33 26.84
CA THR A 99 -33.00 2.51 26.56
C THR A 99 -33.41 1.07 26.25
N PRO A 100 -33.88 0.74 25.03
CA PRO A 100 -34.45 -0.56 24.72
C PRO A 100 -33.42 -1.67 24.83
N LEU A 101 -33.68 -2.63 25.75
CA LEU A 101 -32.77 -3.73 26.05
C LEU A 101 -33.52 -5.06 26.21
N MET A 102 -33.06 -6.08 25.47
CA MET A 102 -33.44 -7.47 25.62
C MET A 102 -32.30 -8.23 26.32
N LEU A 103 -32.62 -8.88 27.46
CA LEU A 103 -31.67 -9.71 28.20
C LEU A 103 -31.92 -11.19 27.84
N CYS A 104 -30.96 -11.84 27.19
CA CYS A 104 -31.03 -13.25 26.79
C CYS A 104 -30.25 -14.09 27.80
N THR A 105 -30.93 -14.66 28.79
CA THR A 105 -30.29 -15.27 29.97
C THR A 105 -30.22 -16.79 29.93
N ASN A 106 -30.79 -17.44 28.92
CA ASN A 106 -30.83 -18.90 28.86
C ASN A 106 -29.45 -19.52 28.64
N SER A 107 -29.06 -20.46 29.47
CA SER A 107 -27.73 -21.13 29.43
C SER A 107 -27.73 -22.43 28.60
N SER A 108 -28.81 -22.76 27.87
CA SER A 108 -28.89 -24.03 27.14
C SER A 108 -27.94 -24.11 25.94
N SER A 109 -27.70 -25.34 25.49
CA SER A 109 -27.00 -25.66 24.25
C SER A 109 -27.86 -25.62 22.98
N SER A 110 -29.16 -25.29 23.12
CA SER A 110 -30.09 -25.22 21.98
C SER A 110 -29.73 -24.04 21.05
N ALA A 111 -29.96 -24.22 19.74
CA ALA A 111 -29.83 -23.16 18.77
C ALA A 111 -30.86 -22.04 18.99
N ARG A 112 -30.47 -20.81 18.81
CA ARG A 112 -31.28 -19.62 19.04
C ARG A 112 -31.26 -18.70 17.84
N THR A 113 -32.39 -18.09 17.52
CA THR A 113 -32.52 -17.11 16.45
C THR A 113 -33.09 -15.81 17.01
N ILE A 114 -32.48 -14.70 16.62
CA ILE A 114 -32.92 -13.35 16.94
C ILE A 114 -33.11 -12.61 15.61
N THR A 115 -34.36 -12.27 15.30
CA THR A 115 -34.71 -11.61 14.04
C THR A 115 -35.50 -10.32 14.31
N PRO A 116 -34.83 -9.26 14.80
CA PRO A 116 -35.49 -7.97 14.91
C PRO A 116 -35.70 -7.37 13.51
N SER A 117 -36.91 -6.91 13.27
CA SER A 117 -37.29 -6.25 12.03
C SER A 117 -37.26 -4.72 12.14
N ALA A 118 -36.49 -4.18 13.07
CA ALA A 118 -36.29 -2.76 13.17
C ALA A 118 -35.69 -2.21 11.84
N THR A 119 -36.38 -1.29 11.23
CA THR A 119 -35.99 -0.72 9.92
C THR A 119 -35.19 0.56 10.05
N THR A 120 -35.15 1.16 11.23
CA THR A 120 -34.47 2.43 11.50
C THR A 120 -33.61 2.36 12.75
N GLU A 121 -32.56 3.19 12.79
CA GLU A 121 -31.69 3.33 13.95
C GLU A 121 -32.47 3.73 15.23
N ALA A 122 -33.49 4.56 15.09
CA ALA A 122 -34.31 5.04 16.19
C ALA A 122 -35.12 3.91 16.87
N ASN A 123 -35.55 2.90 16.11
CA ASN A 123 -36.36 1.78 16.61
C ASN A 123 -35.52 0.51 16.85
N ALA A 124 -34.19 0.59 16.73
CA ALA A 124 -33.33 -0.56 16.98
C ALA A 124 -33.21 -0.86 18.48
N ILE A 125 -33.23 -2.14 18.82
CA ILE A 125 -33.17 -2.65 20.20
C ILE A 125 -31.79 -3.23 20.47
N SER A 126 -31.27 -3.03 21.67
CA SER A 126 -30.05 -3.67 22.17
C SER A 126 -30.31 -5.08 22.67
N PHE A 127 -29.39 -5.99 22.40
CA PHE A 127 -29.45 -7.37 22.91
C PHE A 127 -28.18 -7.67 23.71
N ASN A 128 -28.36 -8.12 24.94
CA ASN A 128 -27.31 -8.71 25.75
C ASN A 128 -27.55 -10.22 25.84
N ILE A 129 -26.64 -10.99 25.25
CA ILE A 129 -26.68 -12.46 25.22
C ILE A 129 -25.63 -12.95 26.22
N SER A 130 -26.03 -12.99 27.50
CA SER A 130 -25.12 -13.22 28.63
C SER A 130 -24.84 -14.69 28.95
N ALA A 131 -25.50 -15.64 28.28
CA ALA A 131 -25.36 -17.05 28.57
C ALA A 131 -25.65 -17.94 27.37
N GLY A 132 -25.27 -19.22 27.46
CA GLY A 132 -25.54 -20.27 26.48
C GLY A 132 -24.32 -20.76 25.72
N THR A 133 -24.40 -22.05 25.34
CA THR A 133 -23.34 -22.78 24.64
C THR A 133 -23.73 -23.22 23.22
N GLY A 134 -25.00 -23.02 22.84
CA GLY A 134 -25.50 -23.38 21.51
C GLY A 134 -25.21 -22.33 20.45
N ASN A 135 -25.62 -22.63 19.23
CA ASN A 135 -25.52 -21.69 18.13
C ASN A 135 -26.46 -20.50 18.31
N ILE A 136 -26.02 -19.31 17.94
CA ILE A 136 -26.87 -18.13 17.88
C ILE A 136 -26.81 -17.48 16.48
N ASN A 137 -28.00 -17.17 15.94
CA ASN A 137 -28.19 -16.58 14.62
C ASN A 137 -28.88 -15.20 14.74
N PRO A 138 -28.14 -14.12 14.95
CA PRO A 138 -28.70 -12.77 14.90
C PRO A 138 -28.82 -12.30 13.45
N ASN A 139 -30.06 -12.07 12.99
CA ASN A 139 -30.35 -11.63 11.62
C ASN A 139 -31.31 -10.44 11.66
N GLY A 140 -30.93 -9.29 11.13
CA GLY A 140 -31.73 -8.07 11.14
C GLY A 140 -30.99 -6.85 11.65
N SER A 141 -31.72 -5.88 12.24
CA SER A 141 -31.17 -4.60 12.68
C SER A 141 -31.16 -4.47 14.19
N PHE A 142 -30.02 -4.11 14.75
CA PHE A 142 -29.75 -4.05 16.19
C PHE A 142 -29.22 -2.66 16.56
N LYS A 143 -29.53 -2.20 17.79
CA LYS A 143 -28.81 -1.05 18.34
C LYS A 143 -27.43 -1.51 18.82
N ASN A 144 -27.35 -2.32 19.86
CA ASN A 144 -26.11 -2.96 20.30
C ASN A 144 -26.30 -4.49 20.33
N ILE A 145 -25.21 -5.21 20.14
CA ILE A 145 -25.15 -6.64 20.44
C ILE A 145 -23.96 -6.87 21.38
N ASP A 146 -24.27 -7.39 22.56
CA ASP A 146 -23.28 -7.75 23.57
C ASP A 146 -23.38 -9.24 23.91
N PHE A 147 -22.28 -9.96 23.65
CA PHE A 147 -22.15 -11.39 23.91
C PHE A 147 -21.38 -11.71 25.20
N THR A 148 -21.13 -10.73 26.07
CA THR A 148 -20.36 -10.95 27.29
C THR A 148 -21.00 -12.06 28.14
N GLY A 149 -20.26 -13.16 28.38
CA GLY A 149 -20.69 -14.37 29.08
C GLY A 149 -21.26 -15.49 28.18
N PHE A 150 -21.47 -15.22 26.87
CA PHE A 150 -21.87 -16.26 25.92
C PHE A 150 -20.65 -17.10 25.51
N SER A 151 -20.79 -18.42 25.46
CA SER A 151 -19.72 -19.37 25.13
C SER A 151 -20.07 -20.32 23.97
N GLY A 152 -21.14 -20.03 23.23
CA GLY A 152 -21.55 -20.79 22.06
C GLY A 152 -20.95 -20.29 20.76
N THR A 153 -21.61 -20.60 19.65
CA THR A 153 -21.15 -20.24 18.32
C THR A 153 -22.02 -19.16 17.69
N LEU A 154 -21.43 -18.03 17.32
CA LEU A 154 -22.08 -17.00 16.50
C LEU A 154 -22.11 -17.47 15.05
N LEU A 155 -23.31 -17.67 14.51
CA LEU A 155 -23.48 -17.97 13.09
C LEU A 155 -23.32 -16.69 12.24
N ASN A 156 -22.66 -16.84 11.10
CA ASN A 156 -22.57 -15.77 10.15
C ASN A 156 -23.93 -15.53 9.49
N SER A 157 -24.55 -14.40 9.80
CA SER A 157 -25.82 -13.95 9.24
C SER A 157 -25.76 -12.46 8.92
N GLY A 158 -26.55 -12.02 7.94
CA GLY A 158 -26.66 -10.61 7.58
C GLY A 158 -27.28 -9.80 8.72
N LYS A 159 -26.58 -8.75 9.16
CA LYS A 159 -27.06 -7.88 10.22
C LYS A 159 -26.58 -6.45 10.07
N THR A 160 -27.39 -5.52 10.53
CA THR A 160 -27.00 -4.10 10.69
C THR A 160 -26.94 -3.76 12.17
N ILE A 161 -25.87 -3.13 12.60
CA ILE A 161 -25.68 -2.68 13.98
C ILE A 161 -25.52 -1.16 13.94
N TYR A 162 -26.33 -0.46 14.72
CA TYR A 162 -26.30 1.00 14.84
C TYR A 162 -25.54 1.51 16.07
N GLY A 163 -25.19 0.63 16.99
CA GLY A 163 -24.36 0.90 18.16
C GLY A 163 -23.14 -0.02 18.20
N SER A 164 -22.81 -0.53 19.37
CA SER A 164 -21.59 -1.32 19.59
C SER A 164 -21.79 -2.82 19.39
N LEU A 165 -20.72 -3.49 19.00
CA LEU A 165 -20.60 -4.95 18.94
C LEU A 165 -19.54 -5.40 19.94
N THR A 166 -19.95 -6.23 20.93
CA THR A 166 -19.02 -6.84 21.89
C THR A 166 -19.12 -8.36 21.77
N LEU A 167 -18.01 -9.02 21.42
CA LEU A 167 -17.90 -10.48 21.42
C LEU A 167 -17.45 -10.98 22.80
N SER A 168 -17.65 -12.26 23.07
CA SER A 168 -17.15 -12.90 24.29
C SER A 168 -15.89 -13.69 23.98
N SER A 169 -14.89 -13.64 24.85
CA SER A 169 -13.64 -14.40 24.68
C SER A 169 -13.82 -15.93 24.69
N SER A 170 -14.97 -16.39 25.15
CA SER A 170 -15.29 -17.84 25.24
C SER A 170 -16.12 -18.35 24.07
N MET A 171 -16.55 -17.47 23.14
CA MET A 171 -17.37 -17.84 21.99
C MET A 171 -16.54 -18.22 20.78
N THR A 172 -17.18 -18.79 19.77
CA THR A 172 -16.65 -18.98 18.42
C THR A 172 -17.54 -18.27 17.39
N ALA A 173 -16.99 -18.00 16.19
CA ALA A 173 -17.77 -17.45 15.08
C ALA A 173 -17.58 -18.33 13.84
N THR A 174 -18.67 -18.61 13.11
CA THR A 174 -18.58 -19.35 11.85
C THR A 174 -18.13 -18.45 10.71
N ASP A 175 -17.36 -19.03 9.79
CA ASP A 175 -17.04 -18.37 8.54
C ASP A 175 -18.26 -18.33 7.61
N GLY A 176 -18.41 -17.27 6.81
CA GLY A 176 -19.53 -17.12 5.89
C GLY A 176 -19.51 -15.80 5.12
N ALA A 177 -20.33 -15.73 4.07
CA ALA A 177 -20.35 -14.58 3.16
C ALA A 177 -21.30 -13.45 3.57
N ASN A 178 -22.11 -13.65 4.61
CA ASN A 178 -23.09 -12.66 5.04
C ASN A 178 -22.42 -11.48 5.75
N THR A 179 -22.80 -10.28 5.38
CA THR A 179 -22.17 -9.05 5.86
C THR A 179 -22.76 -8.56 7.18
N THR A 180 -21.88 -8.14 8.09
CA THR A 180 -22.23 -7.29 9.23
C THR A 180 -22.00 -5.84 8.84
N THR A 181 -23.06 -5.04 8.84
CA THR A 181 -23.00 -3.60 8.55
C THR A 181 -23.00 -2.80 9.84
N LEU A 182 -22.03 -1.90 10.00
CA LEU A 182 -21.99 -0.87 11.04
C LEU A 182 -22.47 0.43 10.41
N GLY A 183 -23.71 0.83 10.74
CA GLY A 183 -24.48 1.80 9.96
C GLY A 183 -24.99 3.00 10.73
N SER A 184 -24.42 3.35 11.90
CA SER A 184 -24.92 4.48 12.70
C SER A 184 -24.72 5.82 12.01
N THR A 185 -25.75 6.63 12.09
CA THR A 185 -25.73 8.05 11.70
C THR A 185 -25.80 9.00 12.90
N LEU A 186 -26.04 8.47 14.10
CA LEU A 186 -26.32 9.24 15.30
C LEU A 186 -25.22 9.12 16.38
N VAL A 187 -24.61 7.96 16.54
CA VAL A 187 -23.69 7.68 17.64
C VAL A 187 -22.44 6.96 17.16
N GLN A 188 -21.32 7.20 17.87
CA GLN A 188 -20.10 6.41 17.70
C GLN A 188 -20.38 4.94 18.01
N GLN A 189 -19.76 4.06 17.23
CA GLN A 189 -19.84 2.61 17.37
C GLN A 189 -18.50 2.07 17.86
N ASN A 190 -18.54 1.08 18.78
CA ASN A 190 -17.33 0.41 19.26
C ASN A 190 -17.37 -1.07 18.86
N ILE A 191 -16.22 -1.62 18.46
CA ILE A 191 -16.03 -3.05 18.25
C ILE A 191 -15.08 -3.56 19.32
N THR A 192 -15.54 -4.50 20.13
CA THR A 192 -14.72 -5.26 21.09
C THR A 192 -14.73 -6.73 20.65
N SER A 193 -13.61 -7.19 20.09
CA SER A 193 -13.50 -8.55 19.56
C SER A 193 -13.18 -9.60 20.63
N ASN A 194 -12.57 -9.19 21.74
CA ASN A 194 -12.04 -10.05 22.80
C ASN A 194 -11.18 -11.22 22.26
N GLY A 195 -10.44 -10.98 21.16
CA GLY A 195 -9.57 -11.95 20.53
C GLY A 195 -10.27 -12.96 19.60
N ILE A 196 -11.56 -12.82 19.39
CA ILE A 196 -12.31 -13.71 18.47
C ILE A 196 -12.05 -13.31 17.02
N THR A 197 -11.72 -14.29 16.18
CA THR A 197 -11.67 -14.12 14.73
C THR A 197 -13.08 -14.07 14.17
N PHE A 198 -13.44 -12.95 13.55
CA PHE A 198 -14.76 -12.74 12.97
C PHE A 198 -14.87 -13.39 11.59
N GLY A 199 -15.83 -14.26 11.40
CA GLY A 199 -15.94 -15.10 10.21
C GLY A 199 -16.66 -14.48 9.03
N GLY A 200 -17.23 -13.28 9.14
CA GLY A 200 -17.97 -12.59 8.08
C GLY A 200 -17.28 -11.33 7.58
N PRO A 201 -17.65 -10.83 6.39
CA PRO A 201 -17.27 -9.50 5.97
C PRO A 201 -17.92 -8.42 6.85
N ILE A 202 -17.20 -7.31 7.05
CA ILE A 202 -17.70 -6.13 7.76
C ILE A 202 -17.78 -4.96 6.79
N THR A 203 -18.90 -4.24 6.81
CA THR A 203 -19.06 -2.98 6.08
C THR A 203 -19.35 -1.85 7.06
N ILE A 204 -18.55 -0.79 7.01
CA ILE A 204 -18.78 0.47 7.70
C ILE A 204 -19.50 1.39 6.71
N ASN A 205 -20.76 1.72 7.02
CA ASN A 205 -21.65 2.49 6.12
C ASN A 205 -22.56 3.45 6.91
N GLY A 206 -22.02 4.07 7.93
CA GLY A 206 -22.65 5.16 8.67
C GLY A 206 -21.97 6.49 8.40
N THR A 207 -22.35 7.54 9.14
CA THR A 207 -21.65 8.83 9.13
C THR A 207 -20.76 9.01 10.36
N GLN A 208 -20.90 8.12 11.33
CA GLN A 208 -20.19 8.19 12.61
C GLN A 208 -18.88 7.38 12.59
N THR A 209 -18.13 7.51 13.67
CA THR A 209 -16.89 6.76 13.88
C THR A 209 -17.18 5.34 14.35
N VAL A 210 -16.53 4.36 13.73
CA VAL A 210 -16.39 3.00 14.23
C VAL A 210 -15.00 2.84 14.82
N GLN A 211 -14.91 2.66 16.13
CA GLN A 211 -13.65 2.59 16.87
C GLN A 211 -13.37 1.16 17.36
N LEU A 212 -12.14 0.69 17.15
CA LEU A 212 -11.68 -0.57 17.69
C LEU A 212 -11.29 -0.43 19.17
N GLN A 213 -11.79 -1.31 20.02
CA GLN A 213 -11.40 -1.33 21.44
C GLN A 213 -10.21 -2.27 21.69
N ASP A 214 -10.06 -3.27 20.84
CA ASP A 214 -8.96 -4.24 20.82
C ASP A 214 -8.58 -4.57 19.37
N ALA A 215 -7.63 -5.48 19.16
CA ALA A 215 -7.26 -5.91 17.81
C ALA A 215 -8.43 -6.69 17.17
N LEU A 216 -8.82 -6.30 15.95
CA LEU A 216 -9.88 -6.97 15.20
C LEU A 216 -9.29 -7.88 14.14
N THR A 217 -9.66 -9.16 14.16
CA THR A 217 -9.24 -10.12 13.13
C THR A 217 -10.45 -10.69 12.38
N LEU A 218 -10.43 -10.59 11.07
CA LEU A 218 -11.32 -11.29 10.15
C LEU A 218 -10.57 -12.46 9.50
N THR A 219 -11.28 -13.51 9.10
CA THR A 219 -10.66 -14.62 8.36
C THR A 219 -10.05 -14.12 7.03
N SER A 220 -9.02 -14.80 6.55
CA SER A 220 -8.22 -14.37 5.39
C SER A 220 -8.97 -14.28 4.07
N SER A 221 -10.17 -14.81 3.99
CA SER A 221 -11.07 -14.71 2.83
C SER A 221 -12.03 -13.51 2.91
N ARG A 222 -12.06 -12.76 4.01
CA ARG A 222 -13.07 -11.73 4.28
C ARG A 222 -12.55 -10.33 4.03
N THR A 223 -13.50 -9.46 3.67
CA THR A 223 -13.24 -8.05 3.37
C THR A 223 -13.78 -7.18 4.50
N LEU A 224 -13.00 -6.20 4.92
CA LEU A 224 -13.52 -5.01 5.58
C LEU A 224 -13.69 -3.91 4.56
N THR A 225 -14.94 -3.42 4.40
CA THR A 225 -15.27 -2.34 3.47
C THR A 225 -15.60 -1.07 4.23
N LEU A 226 -14.90 0.01 3.92
CA LEU A 226 -15.20 1.36 4.41
C LEU A 226 -15.97 2.13 3.31
N THR A 227 -17.29 2.17 3.43
CA THR A 227 -18.17 2.84 2.47
C THR A 227 -18.38 4.31 2.83
N SER A 228 -18.58 4.62 4.11
CA SER A 228 -18.75 5.98 4.62
C SER A 228 -18.42 6.04 6.11
N GLY A 229 -18.21 7.26 6.67
CA GLY A 229 -17.84 7.47 8.05
C GLY A 229 -16.34 7.29 8.34
N THR A 230 -16.00 7.06 9.60
CA THR A 230 -14.61 6.95 10.04
C THR A 230 -14.33 5.58 10.63
N LEU A 231 -13.28 4.90 10.16
CA LEU A 231 -12.68 3.78 10.85
C LEU A 231 -11.54 4.30 11.74
N ASP A 232 -11.73 4.20 13.05
CA ASP A 232 -10.69 4.53 14.02
C ASP A 232 -10.05 3.24 14.56
N LEU A 233 -8.81 2.99 14.19
CA LEU A 233 -8.06 1.84 14.69
C LEU A 233 -7.73 1.98 16.18
N ASN A 234 -7.80 3.19 16.74
CA ASN A 234 -7.45 3.44 18.15
C ASN A 234 -6.09 2.82 18.52
N SER A 235 -5.11 2.94 17.64
CA SER A 235 -3.77 2.34 17.75
C SER A 235 -3.75 0.80 17.82
N LYS A 236 -4.83 0.13 17.43
CA LYS A 236 -4.92 -1.34 17.36
C LYS A 236 -4.61 -1.85 15.96
N THR A 237 -4.42 -3.15 15.84
CA THR A 237 -4.26 -3.82 14.54
C THR A 237 -5.61 -4.29 14.03
N LEU A 238 -5.91 -3.93 12.78
CA LEU A 238 -6.97 -4.58 11.99
C LEU A 238 -6.33 -5.65 11.11
N THR A 239 -6.72 -6.91 11.27
CA THR A 239 -6.31 -8.01 10.38
C THR A 239 -7.51 -8.45 9.53
N THR A 240 -7.35 -8.45 8.20
CA THR A 240 -8.41 -8.87 7.27
C THR A 240 -7.81 -9.46 5.99
N GLY A 241 -8.55 -10.22 5.23
CA GLY A 241 -8.09 -10.69 3.92
C GLY A 241 -7.94 -9.55 2.93
N ILE A 242 -8.94 -8.70 2.86
CA ILE A 242 -9.01 -7.56 1.93
C ILE A 242 -9.49 -6.33 2.70
N PHE A 243 -8.88 -5.19 2.43
CA PHE A 243 -9.40 -3.87 2.82
C PHE A 243 -9.84 -3.10 1.58
N SER A 244 -11.09 -2.62 1.58
CA SER A 244 -11.65 -1.88 0.43
C SER A 244 -12.28 -0.56 0.85
N SER A 245 -11.95 0.51 0.13
CA SER A 245 -12.58 1.84 0.23
C SER A 245 -12.62 2.51 -1.14
N SER A 246 -13.35 1.89 -2.09
CA SER A 246 -13.40 2.26 -3.51
C SER A 246 -14.72 2.97 -3.85
N ASN A 247 -14.93 4.16 -3.28
CA ASN A 247 -16.11 4.99 -3.54
C ASN A 247 -15.81 6.47 -3.27
N SER A 248 -16.75 7.37 -3.53
CA SER A 248 -16.60 8.82 -3.37
C SER A 248 -17.32 9.41 -2.14
N ASN A 249 -17.90 8.59 -1.27
CA ASN A 249 -18.51 9.07 -0.03
C ASN A 249 -17.47 9.70 0.90
N THR A 250 -17.91 10.50 1.86
CA THR A 250 -17.04 11.02 2.91
C THR A 250 -16.62 9.88 3.84
N ARG A 251 -15.31 9.64 3.91
CA ARG A 251 -14.73 8.57 4.71
C ARG A 251 -13.33 8.89 5.21
N ALA A 252 -13.00 8.34 6.36
CA ALA A 252 -11.71 8.58 6.98
C ALA A 252 -11.16 7.32 7.66
N ILE A 253 -9.83 7.26 7.82
CA ILE A 253 -9.16 6.28 8.68
C ILE A 253 -8.29 7.02 9.70
N THR A 254 -8.47 6.73 10.99
CA THR A 254 -7.57 7.15 12.05
C THR A 254 -6.68 5.98 12.46
N PHE A 255 -5.40 6.03 12.09
CA PHE A 255 -4.44 4.95 12.40
C PHE A 255 -3.92 5.05 13.83
N GLY A 256 -3.62 6.28 14.32
CA GLY A 256 -2.79 6.42 15.51
C GLY A 256 -1.42 5.77 15.27
N THR A 257 -1.04 4.82 16.11
CA THR A 257 0.11 3.90 15.92
C THR A 257 -0.32 2.52 15.41
N GLY A 258 -1.61 2.34 15.10
CA GLY A 258 -2.16 1.09 14.58
C GLY A 258 -1.80 0.82 13.13
N ASN A 259 -2.12 -0.38 12.66
CA ASN A 259 -1.85 -0.79 11.29
C ASN A 259 -2.98 -1.67 10.73
N ILE A 260 -3.01 -1.82 9.41
CA ILE A 260 -3.87 -2.80 8.74
C ILE A 260 -2.99 -3.93 8.22
N THR A 261 -3.32 -5.16 8.60
CA THR A 261 -2.65 -6.39 8.14
C THR A 261 -3.55 -7.13 7.16
N LEU A 262 -3.06 -7.32 5.95
CA LEU A 262 -3.75 -7.98 4.85
C LEU A 262 -3.21 -9.40 4.69
N THR A 263 -4.07 -10.39 4.91
CA THR A 263 -3.71 -11.83 4.89
C THR A 263 -4.23 -12.55 3.64
N GLY A 264 -4.97 -11.85 2.79
CA GLY A 264 -5.57 -12.42 1.58
C GLY A 264 -4.60 -12.49 0.40
N ASN A 265 -5.04 -13.24 -0.63
CA ASN A 265 -4.40 -13.33 -1.93
C ASN A 265 -5.47 -13.08 -3.00
N ALA A 266 -5.59 -11.86 -3.46
CA ALA A 266 -6.56 -11.43 -4.45
C ALA A 266 -5.98 -10.34 -5.34
N ALA A 267 -6.58 -10.15 -6.51
CA ALA A 267 -6.19 -9.12 -7.47
C ALA A 267 -6.24 -7.68 -6.91
N ALA A 268 -6.88 -7.47 -5.76
CA ALA A 268 -6.86 -6.21 -5.01
C ALA A 268 -7.06 -6.51 -3.52
N ILE A 269 -5.96 -6.82 -2.80
CA ILE A 269 -6.01 -7.00 -1.33
C ILE A 269 -6.14 -5.67 -0.60
N LEU A 270 -5.54 -4.62 -1.13
CA LEU A 270 -5.79 -3.22 -0.76
C LEU A 270 -6.48 -2.54 -1.95
N ASN A 271 -7.68 -2.00 -1.75
CA ASN A 271 -8.46 -1.39 -2.82
C ASN A 271 -8.99 -0.01 -2.39
N CYS A 272 -8.14 1.01 -2.55
CA CYS A 272 -8.43 2.40 -2.17
C CYS A 272 -8.13 3.39 -3.32
N PRO A 273 -8.62 3.17 -4.55
CA PRO A 273 -8.24 3.96 -5.73
C PRO A 273 -8.82 5.38 -5.70
N THR A 274 -9.92 5.60 -4.99
CA THR A 274 -10.67 6.86 -5.05
C THR A 274 -10.26 7.77 -3.90
N ALA A 275 -9.58 8.87 -4.25
CA ALA A 275 -9.12 9.88 -3.31
C ALA A 275 -10.23 10.85 -2.85
N THR A 276 -11.28 11.01 -3.63
CA THR A 276 -12.36 11.97 -3.37
C THR A 276 -13.00 11.72 -2.01
N ASN A 277 -13.04 12.75 -1.17
CA ASN A 277 -13.61 12.70 0.19
C ASN A 277 -13.02 11.61 1.09
N PHE A 278 -11.76 11.21 0.84
CA PHE A 278 -11.03 10.26 1.66
C PHE A 278 -9.89 10.94 2.41
N THR A 279 -9.84 10.77 3.71
CA THR A 279 -8.79 11.35 4.57
C THR A 279 -8.22 10.30 5.52
N TYR A 280 -7.03 10.56 6.06
CA TYR A 280 -6.45 9.74 7.11
C TYR A 280 -5.66 10.59 8.10
N THR A 281 -5.47 10.05 9.30
CA THR A 281 -4.58 10.62 10.33
C THR A 281 -3.69 9.53 10.93
N GLY A 282 -2.54 9.92 11.47
CA GLY A 282 -1.52 9.01 11.98
C GLY A 282 -0.59 8.48 10.88
N THR A 283 0.11 7.37 11.12
CA THR A 283 1.05 6.76 10.18
C THR A 283 0.38 5.60 9.44
N PRO A 284 -0.05 5.76 8.19
CA PRO A 284 -0.78 4.72 7.47
C PRO A 284 0.18 3.58 7.09
N THR A 285 0.17 2.49 7.86
CA THR A 285 1.00 1.30 7.62
C THR A 285 0.13 0.11 7.26
N ILE A 286 0.42 -0.49 6.12
CA ILE A 286 -0.27 -1.67 5.57
C ILE A 286 0.75 -2.81 5.51
N ASN A 287 0.47 -3.91 6.21
CA ASN A 287 1.30 -5.11 6.19
C ASN A 287 0.63 -6.20 5.35
N CYS A 288 1.30 -6.73 4.34
CA CYS A 288 0.83 -7.81 3.49
C CYS A 288 1.55 -9.10 3.91
N THR A 289 0.86 -10.00 4.60
CA THR A 289 1.46 -11.14 5.31
C THR A 289 1.07 -12.51 4.73
N TYR A 290 0.39 -12.57 3.58
CA TYR A 290 0.13 -13.84 2.89
C TYR A 290 1.43 -14.58 2.62
N SER A 291 1.51 -15.87 3.01
CA SER A 291 2.72 -16.69 2.95
C SER A 291 2.73 -17.74 1.83
N GLY A 292 1.72 -17.74 0.97
CA GLY A 292 1.64 -18.70 -0.14
C GLY A 292 2.55 -18.36 -1.31
N SER A 293 2.60 -19.27 -2.29
CA SER A 293 3.48 -19.19 -3.46
C SER A 293 2.76 -18.98 -4.79
N THR A 294 1.44 -18.88 -4.78
CA THR A 294 0.64 -18.79 -6.01
C THR A 294 -0.29 -17.59 -5.99
N GLY A 295 -0.65 -17.11 -7.18
CA GLY A 295 -1.58 -15.99 -7.34
C GLY A 295 -0.89 -14.63 -7.44
N THR A 296 -1.69 -13.59 -7.38
CA THR A 296 -1.22 -12.20 -7.44
C THR A 296 -1.93 -11.37 -6.37
N ARG A 297 -1.15 -10.69 -5.55
CA ARG A 297 -1.63 -9.68 -4.60
C ARG A 297 -1.59 -8.32 -5.24
N GLY A 298 -2.76 -7.77 -5.54
CA GLY A 298 -2.88 -6.41 -6.06
C GLY A 298 -2.95 -5.38 -4.92
N ILE A 299 -2.18 -4.32 -5.05
CA ILE A 299 -2.19 -3.16 -4.15
C ILE A 299 -2.64 -1.96 -4.98
N ASN A 300 -3.80 -1.43 -4.65
CA ASN A 300 -4.40 -0.30 -5.34
C ASN A 300 -4.64 0.83 -4.35
N THR A 301 -3.68 1.75 -4.29
CA THR A 301 -3.79 3.00 -3.52
C THR A 301 -4.34 4.11 -4.40
N SER A 302 -4.49 5.31 -3.84
CA SER A 302 -4.93 6.48 -4.59
C SER A 302 -3.85 6.99 -5.55
N THR A 303 -4.28 7.65 -6.62
CA THR A 303 -3.44 8.47 -7.50
C THR A 303 -3.30 9.92 -7.01
N ALA A 304 -3.87 10.26 -5.86
CA ALA A 304 -3.79 11.58 -5.23
C ALA A 304 -3.16 11.48 -3.83
N THR A 305 -2.59 12.58 -3.37
CA THR A 305 -1.84 12.67 -2.11
C THR A 305 -2.70 12.51 -0.85
N SER A 306 -4.00 12.28 -0.99
CA SER A 306 -4.94 12.06 0.12
C SER A 306 -4.76 10.71 0.83
N PHE A 307 -4.01 9.75 0.25
CA PHE A 307 -3.68 8.49 0.90
C PHE A 307 -2.37 7.92 0.36
N ILE A 308 -1.30 8.06 1.14
CA ILE A 308 0.07 7.62 0.80
C ILE A 308 0.54 6.63 1.89
N PRO A 309 0.09 5.36 1.85
CA PRO A 309 0.45 4.39 2.89
C PRO A 309 1.86 3.85 2.72
N ASN A 310 2.50 3.50 3.84
CA ASN A 310 3.66 2.63 3.85
C ASN A 310 3.20 1.18 3.61
N ILE A 311 3.85 0.48 2.73
CA ILE A 311 3.52 -0.89 2.33
C ILE A 311 4.66 -1.83 2.73
N ASN A 312 4.37 -2.77 3.60
CA ASN A 312 5.30 -3.83 3.98
C ASN A 312 4.79 -5.17 3.42
N VAL A 313 5.54 -5.80 2.54
CA VAL A 313 5.26 -7.15 2.04
C VAL A 313 6.23 -8.09 2.74
N THR A 314 5.77 -8.78 3.79
CA THR A 314 6.66 -9.45 4.74
C THR A 314 6.73 -10.96 4.59
N ALA A 315 5.99 -11.53 3.64
CA ALA A 315 5.97 -12.97 3.41
C ALA A 315 5.46 -13.30 2.00
N GLY A 316 5.63 -14.56 1.60
CA GLY A 316 5.14 -15.11 0.34
C GLY A 316 6.20 -15.18 -0.75
N SER A 317 5.92 -16.03 -1.74
CA SER A 317 6.70 -16.18 -2.96
C SER A 317 5.83 -16.13 -4.23
N ASP A 318 4.63 -15.57 -4.09
CA ASP A 318 3.67 -15.28 -5.16
C ASP A 318 4.06 -14.02 -5.95
N ASN A 319 3.13 -13.47 -6.72
CA ASN A 319 3.34 -12.20 -7.40
C ASN A 319 2.70 -11.04 -6.61
N VAL A 320 3.39 -9.91 -6.55
CA VAL A 320 2.88 -8.64 -6.01
C VAL A 320 2.93 -7.57 -7.08
N ASN A 321 1.82 -6.87 -7.28
CA ASN A 321 1.76 -5.72 -8.18
C ASN A 321 1.06 -4.53 -7.53
N PHE A 322 1.43 -3.33 -7.95
CA PHE A 322 0.69 -2.11 -7.65
C PHE A 322 -0.16 -1.72 -8.85
N ALA A 323 -1.26 -1.01 -8.65
CA ALA A 323 -1.97 -0.42 -9.76
C ALA A 323 -1.22 0.80 -10.32
N SER A 324 -1.39 1.08 -11.60
CA SER A 324 -0.69 2.18 -12.26
C SER A 324 -1.07 3.54 -11.70
N GLY A 325 -0.09 4.41 -11.50
CA GLY A 325 -0.25 5.75 -10.95
C GLY A 325 -0.36 5.81 -9.42
N ASN A 326 -0.24 4.69 -8.73
CA ASN A 326 -0.33 4.66 -7.27
C ASN A 326 0.73 5.54 -6.60
N LEU A 327 0.31 6.21 -5.52
CA LEU A 327 1.18 6.93 -4.60
C LEU A 327 1.38 6.09 -3.34
N VAL A 328 2.62 5.89 -2.94
CA VAL A 328 2.97 5.12 -1.74
C VAL A 328 4.01 5.87 -0.92
N GLY A 329 4.00 5.66 0.39
CA GLY A 329 5.05 6.11 1.31
C GLY A 329 6.31 5.27 1.10
N SER A 330 6.76 4.57 2.12
CA SER A 330 7.84 3.58 1.98
C SER A 330 7.27 2.24 1.49
N VAL A 331 8.09 1.52 0.70
CA VAL A 331 7.80 0.13 0.31
C VAL A 331 8.93 -0.76 0.80
N ASN A 332 8.57 -1.81 1.53
CA ASN A 332 9.53 -2.74 2.11
C ASN A 332 9.11 -4.19 1.81
N PHE A 333 9.98 -4.92 1.12
CA PHE A 333 9.79 -6.33 0.77
C PHE A 333 10.56 -7.30 1.67
N THR A 334 11.07 -6.86 2.81
CA THR A 334 11.84 -7.74 3.72
C THR A 334 11.01 -8.96 4.15
N GLY A 335 11.46 -10.15 3.79
CA GLY A 335 10.77 -11.44 4.01
C GLY A 335 9.98 -11.97 2.80
N PHE A 336 9.78 -11.16 1.75
CA PHE A 336 9.14 -11.58 0.50
C PHE A 336 10.19 -12.14 -0.46
N THR A 337 9.92 -13.31 -1.06
CA THR A 337 10.85 -13.97 -2.00
C THR A 337 10.22 -14.22 -3.39
N GLY A 338 9.04 -13.67 -3.63
CA GLY A 338 8.31 -13.83 -4.87
C GLY A 338 8.71 -12.81 -5.94
N THR A 339 7.77 -12.57 -6.84
CA THR A 339 7.96 -11.69 -7.99
C THR A 339 7.26 -10.35 -7.77
N TYR A 340 7.98 -9.26 -7.99
CA TYR A 340 7.39 -7.93 -8.09
C TYR A 340 7.21 -7.55 -9.56
N THR A 341 5.97 -7.31 -9.96
CA THR A 341 5.65 -6.78 -11.30
C THR A 341 5.44 -5.29 -11.23
N ASN A 342 6.28 -4.53 -11.92
CA ASN A 342 6.21 -3.08 -11.89
C ASN A 342 5.23 -2.50 -12.91
N VAL A 343 4.49 -1.51 -12.45
CA VAL A 343 3.76 -0.50 -13.22
C VAL A 343 4.26 0.88 -12.79
N GLN A 344 3.77 1.95 -13.38
CA GLN A 344 4.14 3.30 -12.95
C GLN A 344 3.64 3.59 -11.53
N ILE A 345 4.56 3.88 -10.60
CA ILE A 345 4.25 4.29 -9.22
C ILE A 345 5.11 5.47 -8.79
N SER A 346 4.61 6.23 -7.80
CA SER A 346 5.35 7.31 -7.13
C SER A 346 5.60 6.96 -5.67
N VAL A 347 6.87 7.00 -5.26
CA VAL A 347 7.34 6.65 -3.92
C VAL A 347 7.74 7.94 -3.21
N TYR A 348 7.16 8.18 -2.05
CA TYR A 348 7.44 9.35 -1.20
C TYR A 348 8.40 9.04 -0.04
N GLY A 349 8.63 7.76 0.26
CA GLY A 349 9.52 7.26 1.31
C GLY A 349 10.64 6.38 0.76
N ASN A 350 11.04 5.39 1.53
CA ASN A 350 12.12 4.48 1.18
C ASN A 350 11.65 3.33 0.28
N TRP A 351 12.60 2.71 -0.43
CA TRP A 351 12.37 1.51 -1.24
C TRP A 351 13.37 0.43 -0.84
N THR A 352 12.87 -0.72 -0.37
CA THR A 352 13.70 -1.84 0.08
C THR A 352 13.26 -3.13 -0.59
N TYR A 353 14.15 -3.75 -1.35
CA TYR A 353 13.98 -5.12 -1.86
C TYR A 353 14.40 -6.16 -0.81
N ASN A 354 14.02 -7.41 -1.00
CA ASN A 354 14.52 -8.55 -0.24
C ASN A 354 15.40 -9.44 -1.12
N THR A 355 16.44 -9.99 -0.55
CA THR A 355 17.29 -10.98 -1.23
C THR A 355 16.45 -12.17 -1.72
N GLY A 356 16.66 -12.59 -2.95
CA GLY A 356 15.97 -13.74 -3.55
C GLY A 356 14.62 -13.44 -4.20
N MET A 357 14.10 -12.20 -4.09
CA MET A 357 12.97 -11.81 -4.91
C MET A 357 13.38 -11.53 -6.35
N THR A 358 12.41 -11.57 -7.25
CA THR A 358 12.61 -11.25 -8.68
C THR A 358 11.79 -10.03 -9.06
N THR A 359 12.27 -9.28 -10.07
CA THR A 359 11.51 -8.20 -10.68
C THR A 359 11.18 -8.57 -12.12
N VAL A 360 9.95 -8.32 -12.53
CA VAL A 360 9.50 -8.61 -13.90
C VAL A 360 9.48 -7.32 -14.70
N THR A 361 9.91 -7.41 -15.94
CA THR A 361 9.87 -6.31 -16.89
C THR A 361 8.46 -5.77 -17.05
N GLY A 362 8.33 -4.46 -16.95
CA GLY A 362 7.11 -3.72 -17.24
C GLY A 362 7.48 -2.41 -17.92
N THR A 363 6.50 -1.76 -18.51
CA THR A 363 6.70 -0.43 -19.12
C THR A 363 6.66 0.69 -18.05
N GLY A 364 6.58 0.32 -16.77
CA GLY A 364 6.40 1.25 -15.68
C GLY A 364 7.70 1.83 -15.15
N THR A 365 7.57 2.94 -14.43
CA THR A 365 8.65 3.67 -13.78
C THR A 365 8.42 3.71 -12.28
N ILE A 366 9.43 3.44 -11.47
CA ILE A 366 9.43 3.86 -10.07
C ILE A 366 9.95 5.29 -10.00
N GLY A 367 9.05 6.23 -9.67
CA GLY A 367 9.39 7.62 -9.43
C GLY A 367 9.60 7.89 -7.94
N PHE A 368 10.79 8.37 -7.55
CA PHE A 368 11.05 8.89 -6.22
C PHE A 368 10.67 10.36 -6.22
N THR A 369 9.53 10.67 -5.57
CA THR A 369 8.85 11.96 -5.66
C THR A 369 8.72 12.68 -4.32
N GLY A 370 9.42 12.22 -3.29
CA GLY A 370 9.48 12.89 -2.00
C GLY A 370 9.89 14.37 -2.14
N THR A 371 9.29 15.25 -1.35
CA THR A 371 9.50 16.70 -1.46
C THR A 371 10.55 17.23 -0.50
N SER A 372 10.94 16.44 0.49
CA SER A 372 11.93 16.82 1.52
C SER A 372 12.55 15.59 2.17
N GLY A 373 13.64 15.80 2.92
CA GLY A 373 14.35 14.74 3.62
C GLY A 373 15.15 13.81 2.70
N THR A 374 15.42 12.60 3.16
CA THR A 374 16.18 11.59 2.42
C THR A 374 15.33 10.35 2.20
N GLN A 375 15.21 9.95 0.95
CA GLN A 375 14.64 8.66 0.53
C GLN A 375 15.79 7.67 0.31
N GLN A 376 15.70 6.49 0.86
CA GLN A 376 16.75 5.47 0.76
C GLN A 376 16.34 4.36 -0.20
N ILE A 377 17.28 3.93 -1.04
CA ILE A 377 17.12 2.75 -1.90
C ILE A 377 18.05 1.66 -1.39
N THR A 378 17.48 0.53 -1.00
CA THR A 378 18.20 -0.69 -0.61
C THR A 378 17.80 -1.82 -1.57
N THR A 379 18.73 -2.27 -2.39
CA THR A 379 18.46 -3.27 -3.42
C THR A 379 18.67 -4.70 -2.94
N ASN A 380 19.51 -4.90 -1.92
CA ASN A 380 19.93 -6.23 -1.44
C ASN A 380 20.42 -7.15 -2.58
N GLY A 381 21.03 -6.57 -3.63
CA GLY A 381 21.52 -7.27 -4.80
C GLY A 381 20.46 -7.65 -5.85
N VAL A 382 19.22 -7.23 -5.68
CA VAL A 382 18.17 -7.46 -6.67
C VAL A 382 18.35 -6.53 -7.88
N VAL A 383 18.31 -7.10 -9.08
CA VAL A 383 18.36 -6.36 -10.34
C VAL A 383 16.98 -5.79 -10.64
N SER A 384 16.90 -4.49 -10.91
CA SER A 384 15.66 -3.83 -11.35
C SER A 384 15.53 -3.94 -12.87
N ASN A 385 14.49 -4.61 -13.33
CA ASN A 385 14.16 -4.76 -14.75
C ASN A 385 13.17 -3.69 -15.22
N PHE A 386 13.33 -2.45 -14.74
CA PHE A 386 12.50 -1.28 -15.07
C PHE A 386 13.22 0.02 -14.73
N GLN A 387 12.68 1.09 -15.28
CA GLN A 387 13.22 2.45 -15.09
C GLN A 387 13.03 2.96 -13.65
N MET A 388 14.04 3.66 -13.13
CA MET A 388 13.93 4.46 -11.91
C MET A 388 14.14 5.94 -12.21
N THR A 389 13.36 6.80 -11.56
CA THR A 389 13.45 8.26 -11.75
C THR A 389 13.49 9.00 -10.43
N VAL A 390 14.47 9.84 -10.23
CA VAL A 390 14.52 10.84 -9.15
C VAL A 390 13.82 12.09 -9.64
N ASN A 391 12.65 12.40 -9.10
CA ASN A 391 11.77 13.48 -9.56
C ASN A 391 11.05 14.18 -8.39
N GLY A 392 11.75 14.41 -7.31
CA GLY A 392 11.23 15.10 -6.14
C GLY A 392 12.27 16.08 -5.56
N GLY A 393 11.86 16.89 -4.59
CA GLY A 393 12.76 17.81 -3.90
C GLY A 393 13.66 17.15 -2.84
N SER A 394 13.49 15.84 -2.59
CA SER A 394 14.27 15.09 -1.62
C SER A 394 15.66 14.70 -2.13
N ILE A 395 16.48 14.16 -1.20
CA ILE A 395 17.69 13.43 -1.54
C ILE A 395 17.32 11.96 -1.71
N VAL A 396 17.64 11.36 -2.85
CA VAL A 396 17.54 9.91 -3.05
C VAL A 396 18.94 9.31 -2.90
N GLN A 397 19.13 8.49 -1.87
CA GLN A 397 20.44 7.96 -1.48
C GLN A 397 20.49 6.44 -1.59
N LEU A 398 21.52 5.91 -2.21
CA LEU A 398 21.77 4.47 -2.31
C LEU A 398 22.35 3.95 -0.99
N GLN A 399 21.82 2.83 -0.49
CA GLN A 399 22.35 2.15 0.69
C GLN A 399 23.29 0.99 0.32
N ASP A 400 23.13 0.44 -0.87
CA ASP A 400 23.95 -0.61 -1.47
C ASP A 400 24.12 -0.38 -2.97
N ASN A 401 24.77 -1.31 -3.68
CA ASN A 401 24.97 -1.19 -5.11
C ASN A 401 23.64 -1.28 -5.87
N LEU A 402 23.44 -0.39 -6.84
CA LEU A 402 22.26 -0.38 -7.69
C LEU A 402 22.56 -1.04 -9.03
N THR A 403 21.74 -2.02 -9.42
CA THR A 403 21.76 -2.60 -10.76
C THR A 403 20.38 -2.45 -11.42
N ILE A 404 20.35 -1.76 -12.54
CA ILE A 404 19.21 -1.71 -13.47
C ILE A 404 19.68 -2.39 -14.76
N ASP A 405 18.84 -3.20 -15.38
CA ASP A 405 19.25 -3.95 -16.57
C ASP A 405 19.67 -3.05 -17.75
N SER A 406 20.28 -3.65 -18.77
CA SER A 406 20.87 -2.91 -19.89
C SER A 406 19.88 -2.17 -20.79
N THR A 407 18.59 -2.43 -20.67
CA THR A 407 17.53 -1.80 -21.50
C THR A 407 16.83 -0.63 -20.81
N HIS A 408 17.04 -0.47 -19.51
CA HIS A 408 16.36 0.55 -18.71
C HIS A 408 17.30 1.64 -18.21
N GLN A 409 16.73 2.77 -17.82
CA GLN A 409 17.46 3.95 -17.38
C GLN A 409 17.27 4.29 -15.90
N LEU A 410 18.29 4.94 -15.36
CA LEU A 410 18.22 5.75 -14.15
C LEU A 410 18.14 7.22 -14.57
N ALA A 411 17.03 7.88 -14.26
CA ALA A 411 16.84 9.28 -14.61
C ALA A 411 16.91 10.19 -13.38
N LEU A 412 17.61 11.33 -13.52
CA LEU A 412 17.61 12.42 -12.54
C LEU A 412 16.89 13.62 -13.14
N THR A 413 15.63 13.82 -12.78
CA THR A 413 14.79 14.87 -13.34
C THR A 413 14.71 16.10 -12.43
N LEU A 414 14.65 15.91 -11.11
CA LEU A 414 14.58 16.97 -10.11
C LEU A 414 15.14 16.45 -8.78
N GLY A 415 15.74 17.33 -7.95
CA GLY A 415 16.26 17.00 -6.63
C GLY A 415 17.69 16.45 -6.66
N THR A 416 18.03 15.60 -5.71
CA THR A 416 19.39 15.07 -5.53
C THR A 416 19.43 13.55 -5.65
N LEU A 417 20.33 13.04 -6.47
CA LEU A 417 20.74 11.63 -6.46
C LEU A 417 22.11 11.53 -5.79
N ASP A 418 22.18 10.80 -4.69
CA ASP A 418 23.42 10.52 -3.97
C ASP A 418 23.75 9.03 -4.09
N ALA A 419 24.78 8.70 -4.85
CA ALA A 419 25.25 7.33 -4.99
C ALA A 419 25.93 6.80 -3.71
N ASN A 420 26.25 7.67 -2.74
CA ASN A 420 26.80 7.28 -1.43
C ASN A 420 27.98 6.29 -1.54
N ASN A 421 28.89 6.54 -2.46
CA ASN A 421 30.06 5.69 -2.77
C ASN A 421 29.73 4.26 -3.26
N LYS A 422 28.47 3.98 -3.64
CA LYS A 422 28.05 2.68 -4.14
C LYS A 422 28.26 2.57 -5.64
N ASN A 423 28.41 1.34 -6.13
CA ASN A 423 28.46 1.09 -7.56
C ASN A 423 27.06 1.20 -8.17
N VAL A 424 26.99 1.74 -9.36
CA VAL A 424 25.78 1.89 -10.16
C VAL A 424 26.00 1.22 -11.52
N SER A 425 25.18 0.22 -11.84
CA SER A 425 25.17 -0.44 -13.15
C SER A 425 23.81 -0.22 -13.79
N VAL A 426 23.78 0.46 -14.94
CA VAL A 426 22.52 0.85 -15.61
C VAL A 426 22.69 0.78 -17.13
N GLY A 427 21.58 0.57 -17.84
CA GLY A 427 21.62 0.71 -19.30
C GLY A 427 21.98 2.14 -19.69
N ILE A 428 21.24 3.09 -19.15
CA ILE A 428 21.38 4.52 -19.47
C ILE A 428 21.29 5.34 -18.18
N PHE A 429 22.16 6.32 -18.00
CA PHE A 429 21.97 7.42 -17.07
C PHE A 429 21.52 8.67 -17.82
N SER A 430 20.40 9.28 -17.41
CA SER A 430 19.86 10.46 -18.07
C SER A 430 19.53 11.58 -17.08
N SER A 431 20.06 12.78 -17.36
CA SER A 431 19.71 14.03 -16.66
C SER A 431 19.64 15.19 -17.66
N ASN A 432 18.85 14.99 -18.72
CA ASN A 432 18.75 15.91 -19.86
C ASN A 432 17.50 16.79 -19.72
N ASN A 433 17.55 17.76 -18.82
CA ASN A 433 16.50 18.75 -18.59
C ASN A 433 17.08 20.01 -17.91
N SER A 434 16.24 21.04 -17.71
CA SER A 434 16.64 22.33 -17.11
C SER A 434 16.23 22.52 -15.65
N ASN A 435 15.65 21.51 -14.98
CA ASN A 435 15.29 21.60 -13.57
C ASN A 435 16.55 21.70 -12.69
N VAL A 436 16.36 22.18 -11.46
CA VAL A 436 17.42 22.17 -10.44
C VAL A 436 17.66 20.74 -9.97
N ARG A 437 18.87 20.25 -10.14
CA ARG A 437 19.24 18.89 -9.76
C ARG A 437 20.69 18.75 -9.36
N THR A 438 20.96 17.81 -8.48
CA THR A 438 22.31 17.54 -7.97
C THR A 438 22.63 16.06 -8.15
N LEU A 439 23.80 15.76 -8.70
CA LEU A 439 24.34 14.41 -8.80
C LEU A 439 25.61 14.30 -7.95
N LEU A 440 25.56 13.50 -6.89
CA LEU A 440 26.71 13.15 -6.05
C LEU A 440 27.14 11.73 -6.42
N MET A 441 28.24 11.61 -7.17
CA MET A 441 28.66 10.33 -7.76
C MET A 441 29.42 9.43 -6.77
N GLY A 442 30.04 10.03 -5.75
CA GLY A 442 30.85 9.32 -4.77
C GLY A 442 32.14 8.75 -5.35
N SER A 443 32.68 7.68 -4.76
CA SER A 443 33.87 6.96 -5.22
C SER A 443 33.56 5.67 -6.00
N GLY A 444 32.27 5.33 -6.18
CA GLY A 444 31.84 4.10 -6.83
C GLY A 444 32.04 4.09 -8.34
N THR A 445 31.88 2.90 -8.92
CA THR A 445 31.92 2.69 -10.38
C THR A 445 30.52 2.83 -10.98
N TRP A 446 30.39 3.63 -12.04
CA TRP A 446 29.18 3.80 -12.84
C TRP A 446 29.34 3.04 -14.14
N THR A 447 28.78 1.82 -14.23
CA THR A 447 28.86 0.96 -15.42
C THR A 447 27.66 1.20 -16.33
N LEU A 448 27.91 1.61 -17.55
CA LEU A 448 26.93 1.89 -18.61
C LEU A 448 26.88 0.69 -19.55
N THR A 449 25.78 -0.04 -19.57
CA THR A 449 25.63 -1.32 -20.29
C THR A 449 24.68 -1.22 -21.50
N GLY A 450 24.03 -0.09 -21.68
CA GLY A 450 23.04 0.16 -22.74
C GLY A 450 23.66 0.57 -24.09
N THR A 451 22.82 1.14 -24.93
CA THR A 451 23.16 1.58 -26.29
C THR A 451 22.67 3.01 -26.53
N GLY A 452 23.25 3.69 -27.53
CA GLY A 452 22.89 5.05 -27.86
C GLY A 452 23.41 6.07 -26.83
N ASN A 453 22.58 6.98 -26.38
CA ASN A 453 22.96 8.00 -25.38
C ASN A 453 23.02 7.39 -23.97
N VAL A 454 24.09 6.63 -23.70
CA VAL A 454 24.26 5.90 -22.43
C VAL A 454 24.52 6.78 -21.22
N TRP A 455 25.14 7.98 -21.46
CA TRP A 455 25.27 9.06 -20.49
C TRP A 455 24.74 10.34 -21.11
N ASN A 456 23.65 10.88 -20.58
CA ASN A 456 22.92 11.94 -21.26
C ASN A 456 22.69 13.15 -20.33
N ILE A 457 23.59 14.11 -20.38
CA ILE A 457 23.48 15.43 -19.72
C ILE A 457 23.60 16.56 -20.77
N VAL A 458 23.02 16.41 -21.95
CA VAL A 458 23.09 17.43 -23.03
C VAL A 458 22.61 18.79 -22.53
N THR A 459 21.44 18.84 -21.89
CA THR A 459 20.97 20.04 -21.22
C THR A 459 21.53 20.09 -19.81
N SER A 460 22.68 20.72 -19.67
CA SER A 460 23.44 20.79 -18.41
C SER A 460 23.13 22.03 -17.56
N THR A 461 22.12 22.81 -17.92
CA THR A 461 21.64 23.96 -17.13
C THR A 461 21.09 23.48 -15.80
N ASN A 462 21.42 24.19 -14.72
CA ASN A 462 20.94 23.93 -13.35
C ASN A 462 21.27 22.53 -12.80
N ILE A 463 22.23 21.80 -13.36
CA ILE A 463 22.77 20.59 -12.73
C ILE A 463 24.08 20.91 -12.00
N THR A 464 24.11 20.55 -10.70
CA THR A 464 25.36 20.47 -9.94
C THR A 464 25.82 19.02 -9.97
N LEU A 465 27.06 18.79 -10.49
CA LEU A 465 27.64 17.45 -10.55
C LEU A 465 28.92 17.44 -9.70
N THR A 466 28.97 16.54 -8.73
CA THR A 466 30.12 16.27 -7.86
C THR A 466 30.66 14.88 -8.21
N PRO A 467 31.74 14.77 -8.99
CA PRO A 467 32.23 13.47 -9.45
C PRO A 467 32.98 12.69 -8.35
N SER A 468 33.53 13.39 -7.34
CA SER A 468 34.45 12.82 -6.34
C SER A 468 35.56 12.02 -7.02
N THR A 469 35.74 10.73 -6.69
CA THR A 469 36.72 9.84 -7.32
C THR A 469 36.10 8.75 -8.17
N SER A 470 34.87 8.97 -8.64
CA SER A 470 34.09 7.98 -9.39
C SER A 470 34.75 7.61 -10.74
N THR A 471 34.49 6.38 -11.15
CA THR A 471 34.86 5.92 -12.49
C THR A 471 33.61 5.61 -13.31
N ILE A 472 33.45 6.23 -14.47
CA ILE A 472 32.40 5.85 -15.42
C ILE A 472 33.01 4.84 -16.39
N VAL A 473 32.37 3.68 -16.52
CA VAL A 473 32.81 2.57 -17.39
C VAL A 473 31.75 2.35 -18.45
N PHE A 474 32.14 2.52 -19.73
CA PHE A 474 31.32 2.10 -20.85
C PHE A 474 31.59 0.62 -21.14
N ASN A 475 30.59 -0.22 -20.97
CA ASN A 475 30.63 -1.68 -21.21
C ASN A 475 29.40 -2.15 -22.00
N GLY A 476 28.92 -1.34 -22.93
CA GLY A 476 27.76 -1.64 -23.75
C GLY A 476 28.05 -2.65 -24.86
N SER A 477 27.03 -3.42 -25.22
CA SER A 477 27.07 -4.41 -26.30
C SER A 477 26.96 -3.79 -27.72
N ASN A 478 26.74 -2.49 -27.80
CA ASN A 478 26.65 -1.71 -29.04
C ASN A 478 27.33 -0.35 -28.88
N ILE A 479 27.26 0.49 -29.92
CA ILE A 479 27.83 1.85 -29.91
C ILE A 479 27.14 2.68 -28.83
N GLY A 480 27.95 3.34 -27.99
CA GLY A 480 27.51 4.24 -26.94
C GLY A 480 27.90 5.69 -27.20
N THR A 481 27.10 6.63 -26.68
CA THR A 481 27.41 8.05 -26.67
C THR A 481 27.41 8.56 -25.23
N PHE A 482 28.50 9.22 -24.86
CA PHE A 482 28.67 9.95 -23.63
C PHE A 482 28.47 11.44 -23.90
N ASN A 483 27.30 11.99 -23.58
CA ASN A 483 27.01 13.42 -23.68
C ASN A 483 27.23 14.08 -22.32
N GLY A 484 28.46 14.55 -22.08
CA GLY A 484 28.87 15.04 -20.77
C GLY A 484 28.41 16.44 -20.38
N GLY A 485 27.82 17.21 -21.33
CA GLY A 485 27.29 18.54 -21.08
C GLY A 485 28.29 19.59 -20.61
N GLY A 486 29.57 19.43 -20.91
CA GLY A 486 30.63 20.36 -20.51
C GLY A 486 30.96 20.30 -19.01
N LYS A 487 30.69 19.20 -18.35
CA LYS A 487 30.96 19.05 -16.91
C LYS A 487 32.31 18.40 -16.62
N THR A 488 32.68 18.45 -15.33
CA THR A 488 33.91 17.80 -14.83
C THR A 488 33.54 16.41 -14.28
N TYR A 489 34.29 15.42 -14.74
CA TYR A 489 34.21 14.01 -14.32
C TYR A 489 35.57 13.60 -13.74
N TYR A 490 35.60 12.49 -12.98
CA TYR A 490 36.89 12.00 -12.51
C TYR A 490 37.48 11.02 -13.53
N ASN A 491 37.03 9.79 -13.64
CA ASN A 491 37.55 8.85 -14.63
C ASN A 491 36.48 8.42 -15.64
N LEU A 492 36.87 8.20 -16.89
CA LEU A 492 36.10 7.56 -17.94
C LEU A 492 36.91 6.41 -18.54
N THR A 493 36.33 5.20 -18.56
CA THR A 493 37.01 4.00 -19.08
C THR A 493 36.16 3.37 -20.19
N GLN A 494 36.79 3.16 -21.34
CA GLN A 494 36.20 2.36 -22.42
C GLN A 494 36.53 0.89 -22.19
N SER A 495 35.51 0.07 -21.86
CA SER A 495 35.65 -1.37 -21.58
C SER A 495 34.85 -2.25 -22.54
N SER A 496 34.35 -1.69 -23.64
CA SER A 496 33.64 -2.42 -24.71
C SER A 496 34.50 -2.42 -25.99
N SER A 497 34.41 -3.48 -26.79
CA SER A 497 34.95 -3.50 -28.15
C SER A 497 34.16 -2.62 -29.11
N ASN A 498 32.95 -2.19 -28.76
CA ASN A 498 32.14 -1.26 -29.54
C ASN A 498 32.61 0.19 -29.36
N ALA A 499 32.27 1.05 -30.30
CA ALA A 499 32.67 2.43 -30.26
C ALA A 499 31.99 3.24 -29.14
N LEU A 500 32.77 4.13 -28.51
CA LEU A 500 32.28 5.15 -27.60
C LEU A 500 32.48 6.52 -28.21
N THR A 501 31.40 7.29 -28.39
CA THR A 501 31.48 8.70 -28.80
C THR A 501 31.39 9.60 -27.57
N ILE A 502 32.34 10.50 -27.38
CA ILE A 502 32.39 11.48 -26.30
C ILE A 502 32.03 12.86 -26.87
N SER A 503 30.87 13.38 -26.49
CA SER A 503 30.34 14.66 -26.99
C SER A 503 30.37 15.75 -25.91
N GLY A 504 30.48 17.01 -26.40
CA GLY A 504 30.64 18.18 -25.54
C GLY A 504 32.10 18.40 -25.13
N SER A 505 32.40 19.57 -24.59
CA SER A 505 33.75 19.93 -24.11
C SER A 505 33.85 19.65 -22.62
N ASN A 506 34.32 18.47 -22.24
CA ASN A 506 34.32 17.99 -20.86
C ASN A 506 35.70 18.01 -20.22
N THR A 507 35.77 17.89 -18.90
CA THR A 507 37.00 17.75 -18.14
C THR A 507 37.06 16.37 -17.47
N PHE A 508 38.18 15.67 -17.59
CA PHE A 508 38.42 14.36 -16.97
C PHE A 508 39.77 14.35 -16.23
N ASN A 509 39.82 13.66 -15.11
CA ASN A 509 41.09 13.29 -14.52
C ASN A 509 41.80 12.23 -15.40
N THR A 510 41.08 11.15 -15.75
CA THR A 510 41.65 10.11 -16.62
C THR A 510 40.64 9.66 -17.67
N ILE A 511 41.13 9.52 -18.92
CA ILE A 511 40.46 8.71 -19.96
C ILE A 511 41.31 7.48 -20.22
N SER A 512 40.73 6.29 -20.18
CA SER A 512 41.42 5.00 -20.36
C SER A 512 40.59 3.99 -21.15
N ASN A 513 41.25 2.89 -21.57
CA ASN A 513 40.54 1.70 -22.08
C ASN A 513 41.08 0.43 -21.44
N THR A 514 40.27 -0.62 -21.44
CA THR A 514 40.65 -1.98 -20.96
C THR A 514 40.57 -3.03 -22.07
N VAL A 515 40.04 -2.69 -23.23
CA VAL A 515 39.81 -3.59 -24.37
C VAL A 515 40.45 -3.00 -25.63
N SER A 516 41.05 -3.85 -26.45
CA SER A 516 41.49 -3.53 -27.81
C SER A 516 41.24 -4.72 -28.74
N PRO A 517 40.84 -4.54 -30.01
CA PRO A 517 40.57 -3.23 -30.62
C PRO A 517 39.30 -2.59 -30.08
N THR A 518 39.24 -1.28 -30.08
CA THR A 518 38.06 -0.47 -29.80
C THR A 518 38.17 0.89 -30.49
N THR A 519 37.07 1.66 -30.47
CA THR A 519 37.06 3.01 -31.03
C THR A 519 36.60 4.02 -29.99
N ILE A 520 37.36 5.12 -29.84
CA ILE A 520 36.94 6.29 -29.06
C ILE A 520 36.83 7.46 -30.04
N THR A 521 35.62 7.95 -30.22
CA THR A 521 35.33 9.08 -31.12
C THR A 521 35.06 10.32 -30.27
N PHE A 522 35.76 11.41 -30.54
CA PHE A 522 35.52 12.70 -29.89
C PHE A 522 34.65 13.60 -30.78
N GLY A 523 33.78 14.38 -30.19
CA GLY A 523 32.95 15.33 -30.92
C GLY A 523 33.79 16.32 -31.69
N ALA A 524 33.52 16.53 -33.01
CA ALA A 524 34.19 17.51 -33.84
C ALA A 524 34.08 18.92 -33.22
N ASN A 525 35.13 19.72 -33.30
CA ASN A 525 35.24 21.07 -32.72
C ASN A 525 35.02 21.12 -31.20
N THR A 526 35.08 19.98 -30.48
CA THR A 526 35.02 19.97 -29.01
C THR A 526 36.44 19.78 -28.44
N THR A 527 36.61 20.24 -27.18
CA THR A 527 37.86 20.09 -26.45
C THR A 527 37.62 19.23 -25.20
N GLN A 528 38.36 18.12 -25.09
CA GLN A 528 38.40 17.36 -23.85
C GLN A 528 39.64 17.79 -23.07
N ASN A 529 39.43 18.28 -21.83
CA ASN A 529 40.53 18.57 -20.90
C ASN A 529 40.82 17.30 -20.09
N VAL A 530 42.01 16.71 -20.24
CA VAL A 530 42.34 15.40 -19.68
C VAL A 530 43.69 15.46 -18.97
N SER A 531 43.71 15.21 -17.66
CA SER A 531 44.99 15.17 -16.94
C SER A 531 45.82 13.95 -17.34
N THR A 532 45.23 12.76 -17.43
CA THR A 532 45.93 11.52 -17.83
C THR A 532 45.16 10.84 -18.97
N PHE A 533 45.78 10.67 -20.11
CA PHE A 533 45.23 9.96 -21.26
C PHE A 533 45.94 8.60 -21.41
N ASN A 534 45.33 7.54 -20.82
CA ASN A 534 45.91 6.20 -20.80
C ASN A 534 45.12 5.26 -21.74
N VAL A 535 45.19 5.56 -23.05
CA VAL A 535 44.51 4.81 -24.11
C VAL A 535 45.53 4.05 -24.93
N ASN A 536 45.50 2.72 -24.84
CA ASN A 536 46.51 1.87 -25.47
C ASN A 536 45.89 0.64 -26.12
N GLY A 537 46.35 0.29 -27.32
CA GLY A 537 46.07 -0.98 -27.97
C GLY A 537 47.13 -2.04 -27.68
N THR A 538 47.11 -3.09 -28.49
CA THR A 538 48.13 -4.14 -28.52
C THR A 538 48.54 -4.43 -29.96
N ALA A 539 49.65 -5.14 -30.15
CA ALA A 539 50.15 -5.47 -31.51
C ALA A 539 49.04 -6.18 -32.31
N GLY A 540 48.71 -5.64 -33.46
CA GLY A 540 47.62 -6.13 -34.31
C GLY A 540 46.19 -5.72 -33.91
N ASN A 541 46.01 -5.09 -32.72
CA ASN A 541 44.71 -4.67 -32.22
C ASN A 541 44.76 -3.19 -31.78
N LEU A 542 44.71 -2.29 -32.78
CA LEU A 542 44.82 -0.86 -32.53
C LEU A 542 43.54 -0.31 -31.86
N VAL A 543 43.69 0.67 -30.97
CA VAL A 543 42.59 1.53 -30.56
C VAL A 543 42.47 2.67 -31.57
N THR A 544 41.31 2.84 -32.18
CA THR A 544 41.03 3.95 -33.09
C THR A 544 40.60 5.18 -32.29
N ILE A 545 41.29 6.29 -32.51
CA ILE A 545 40.97 7.61 -31.94
C ILE A 545 40.67 8.54 -33.11
N ASN A 546 39.47 9.05 -33.21
CA ASN A 546 39.04 9.90 -34.30
C ASN A 546 38.07 11.02 -33.83
N SER A 547 37.76 11.93 -34.76
CA SER A 547 36.68 12.90 -34.58
C SER A 547 35.35 12.37 -35.15
N SER A 548 34.26 12.88 -34.66
CA SER A 548 32.88 12.52 -35.12
C SER A 548 32.58 13.01 -36.54
N THR A 549 33.39 13.93 -37.07
CA THR A 549 33.28 14.47 -38.45
C THR A 549 34.62 14.37 -39.17
N SER A 550 34.66 13.62 -40.26
CA SER A 550 35.88 13.45 -41.03
C SER A 550 36.36 14.78 -41.56
N GLY A 551 37.66 15.05 -41.43
CA GLY A 551 38.32 16.30 -41.82
C GLY A 551 38.21 17.45 -40.82
N THR A 552 37.43 17.27 -39.74
CA THR A 552 37.26 18.26 -38.66
C THR A 552 37.86 17.74 -37.37
N GLN A 553 38.87 18.40 -36.83
CA GLN A 553 39.56 17.92 -35.62
C GLN A 553 38.71 18.03 -34.37
N ALA A 554 38.86 17.06 -33.47
CA ALA A 554 38.58 17.17 -32.05
C ALA A 554 39.89 17.49 -31.30
N THR A 555 39.80 18.25 -30.21
CA THR A 555 40.97 18.65 -29.43
C THR A 555 41.05 17.87 -28.11
N LEU A 556 42.22 17.31 -27.83
CA LEU A 556 42.61 16.84 -26.51
C LEU A 556 43.57 17.86 -25.89
N THR A 557 43.33 18.31 -24.67
CA THR A 557 44.23 19.22 -23.98
C THR A 557 44.58 18.68 -22.60
N SER A 558 45.80 18.88 -22.15
CA SER A 558 46.28 18.45 -20.84
C SER A 558 46.92 19.61 -20.10
N PRO A 559 46.76 19.74 -18.79
CA PRO A 559 47.37 20.81 -18.03
C PRO A 559 48.89 20.62 -17.87
N GLY A 560 49.61 21.73 -17.88
CA GLY A 560 51.04 21.78 -17.53
C GLY A 560 51.96 20.94 -18.41
N THR A 561 52.85 20.17 -17.81
CA THR A 561 53.89 19.36 -18.48
C THR A 561 53.59 17.86 -18.37
N ILE A 562 52.35 17.46 -18.18
CA ILE A 562 51.95 16.05 -18.07
C ILE A 562 52.24 15.32 -19.37
N LEU A 563 52.95 14.18 -19.25
CA LEU A 563 53.24 13.31 -20.37
C LEU A 563 52.08 12.33 -20.61
N ASN A 564 51.46 12.43 -21.78
CA ASN A 564 50.45 11.49 -22.28
C ASN A 564 51.07 10.73 -23.47
N SER A 565 51.50 9.50 -23.27
CA SER A 565 52.11 8.63 -24.26
C SER A 565 51.21 7.45 -24.57
N VAL A 566 50.94 7.21 -25.86
CA VAL A 566 50.04 6.13 -26.33
C VAL A 566 50.81 5.10 -27.15
N LYS A 567 50.29 3.84 -27.15
CA LYS A 567 50.86 2.73 -27.92
C LYS A 567 49.76 2.00 -28.68
N TYR A 568 50.09 1.55 -29.89
CA TYR A 568 49.16 0.79 -30.73
C TYR A 568 47.83 1.51 -30.94
N VAL A 569 47.89 2.80 -31.25
CA VAL A 569 46.68 3.58 -31.58
C VAL A 569 46.71 4.00 -33.06
N SER A 570 45.51 4.15 -33.62
CA SER A 570 45.30 4.78 -34.94
C SER A 570 44.68 6.16 -34.73
N LEU A 571 45.38 7.22 -35.07
CA LEU A 571 44.94 8.61 -34.87
C LEU A 571 44.48 9.25 -36.19
N LYS A 572 43.31 9.89 -36.15
CA LYS A 572 42.73 10.64 -37.25
C LYS A 572 41.94 11.85 -36.74
N ASP A 573 42.05 12.98 -37.43
CA ASP A 573 41.29 14.21 -37.16
C ASP A 573 41.36 14.63 -35.66
N ASN A 574 42.60 14.66 -35.11
CA ASN A 574 42.83 14.93 -33.69
C ASN A 574 43.93 16.00 -33.51
N ASN A 575 43.63 16.99 -32.67
CA ASN A 575 44.57 18.00 -32.25
C ASN A 575 44.93 17.81 -30.77
N ALA A 576 46.19 17.79 -30.41
CA ALA A 576 46.67 17.73 -29.04
C ALA A 576 47.29 19.07 -28.63
N THR A 577 46.90 19.58 -27.45
CA THR A 577 47.39 20.88 -26.96
C THR A 577 47.66 20.81 -25.45
N GLY A 578 48.48 21.73 -24.97
CA GLY A 578 48.93 21.65 -23.56
C GLY A 578 49.66 20.33 -23.28
N GLY A 579 50.37 20.19 -22.19
CA GLY A 579 51.08 18.97 -21.85
C GLY A 579 52.07 18.48 -22.93
N ILE A 580 52.47 17.21 -22.78
CA ILE A 580 53.34 16.52 -23.76
C ILE A 580 52.59 15.31 -24.29
N TRP A 581 52.25 15.29 -25.57
CA TRP A 581 51.51 14.22 -26.22
C TRP A 581 52.41 13.43 -27.16
N GLN A 582 52.54 12.12 -26.96
CA GLN A 582 53.44 11.27 -27.72
C GLN A 582 52.68 10.07 -28.32
N ALA A 583 52.86 9.91 -29.64
CA ALA A 583 52.37 8.77 -30.40
C ALA A 583 53.47 8.29 -31.38
N PRO A 584 54.65 7.90 -30.89
CA PRO A 584 55.76 7.56 -31.76
C PRO A 584 55.50 6.28 -32.54
N SER A 585 55.94 6.22 -33.79
CA SER A 585 55.68 5.09 -34.69
C SER A 585 56.32 3.78 -34.22
N ASN A 586 57.43 3.85 -33.48
CA ASN A 586 58.10 2.67 -32.90
C ASN A 586 57.30 2.02 -31.77
N TYR A 587 56.23 2.64 -31.29
CA TYR A 587 55.27 2.06 -30.37
C TYR A 587 54.04 1.47 -31.08
N GLY A 588 54.13 1.23 -32.39
CA GLY A 588 53.08 0.65 -33.22
C GLY A 588 51.91 1.59 -33.49
N ASN A 589 52.09 2.90 -33.31
CA ASN A 589 51.06 3.89 -33.59
C ASN A 589 50.98 4.18 -35.11
N VAL A 590 49.76 4.48 -35.58
CA VAL A 590 49.44 4.82 -36.95
C VAL A 590 48.81 6.22 -37.01
N ILE A 591 49.47 7.15 -37.68
CA ILE A 591 48.92 8.47 -37.96
C ILE A 591 48.26 8.44 -39.32
N VAL A 592 46.92 8.56 -39.34
CA VAL A 592 46.16 8.43 -40.59
C VAL A 592 46.12 9.76 -41.36
N SER A 593 45.50 10.79 -40.77
CA SER A 593 45.44 12.12 -41.41
C SER A 593 44.94 13.18 -40.43
N ASN A 594 45.26 14.45 -40.70
CA ASN A 594 44.74 15.62 -39.97
C ASN A 594 45.00 15.51 -38.46
N VAL A 595 46.25 15.19 -38.08
CA VAL A 595 46.68 15.05 -36.68
C VAL A 595 47.74 16.12 -36.41
N THR A 596 47.56 16.89 -35.32
CA THR A 596 48.46 17.98 -34.92
C THR A 596 48.72 17.92 -33.40
N GLY A 597 49.88 18.46 -32.98
CA GLY A 597 50.24 18.55 -31.56
C GLY A 597 50.73 17.24 -30.91
N TRP A 598 50.80 16.14 -31.64
CA TRP A 598 51.37 14.88 -31.19
C TRP A 598 52.82 14.75 -31.68
N PHE A 599 53.72 14.38 -30.80
CA PHE A 599 55.05 13.95 -31.15
C PHE A 599 54.98 12.50 -31.69
N THR A 600 55.21 12.32 -32.96
CA THR A 600 55.04 11.07 -33.71
C THR A 600 56.36 10.38 -34.04
#